data_c7611045fa977ba4742ced6507768d34
#
_entry.id   c7611045fa977ba4742ced6507768d34
#
_cell.length_a   1.000
_cell.length_b   1.000
_cell.length_c   1.000
_cell.angle_alpha   90.00
_cell.angle_beta   90.00
_cell.angle_gamma   90.00
#
_symmetry.space_group_name_H-M   'P 1'
#
loop_
_entity.id
_entity.type
_entity.pdbx_description
1 polymer ?
#
loop_
_entity_poly.entity_id
_entity_poly.type
_entity_poly.pdbx_seq_one_letter_code
_entity_poly.pdbx_strand_id
1 'polypeptide(L)' 'MFVKVMYLKDNGYYSGGCYAYSTKLPLVQGDLVIAPTAKNPRQRALVKEINLPKPAFVCREITEYDPEAGISVQP' A
#
# COMPACT_ATOMS: atom_id res chain seq x y z
N MET A 1 -7.43 2.20 -10.91
CA MET A 1 -6.67 3.34 -10.36
C MET A 1 -5.25 2.89 -10.04
N PHE A 2 -4.30 3.75 -10.24
CA PHE A 2 -2.91 3.48 -9.86
C PHE A 2 -2.53 4.35 -8.67
N VAL A 3 -1.80 3.76 -7.74
CA VAL A 3 -1.41 4.41 -6.49
C VAL A 3 0.07 4.19 -6.21
N LYS A 4 0.65 5.00 -5.34
CA LYS A 4 1.99 4.77 -4.81
C LYS A 4 1.90 4.55 -3.31
N VAL A 5 2.68 3.59 -2.82
CA VAL A 5 2.68 3.20 -1.41
C VAL A 5 4.10 3.19 -0.86
N MET A 6 4.22 3.36 0.45
CA MET A 6 5.46 3.12 1.19
C MET A 6 5.27 1.88 2.06
N TYR A 7 6.29 1.07 2.18
CA TYR A 7 6.21 -0.15 2.98
C TYR A 7 6.48 0.10 4.46
N LEU A 8 5.77 -0.66 5.29
CA LEU A 8 6.06 -0.70 6.73
C LEU A 8 7.38 -1.45 6.94
N LYS A 9 8.31 -0.84 7.65
CA LYS A 9 9.62 -1.41 7.94
C LYS A 9 9.63 -2.07 9.32
N ASP A 10 10.68 -2.84 9.58
CA ASP A 10 10.82 -3.58 10.84
C ASP A 10 10.88 -2.67 12.06
N ASN A 11 11.28 -1.42 11.86
CA ASN A 11 11.31 -0.43 12.95
C ASN A 11 9.95 0.17 13.27
N GLY A 12 8.88 -0.28 12.60
CA GLY A 12 7.53 0.20 12.84
C GLY A 12 7.15 1.45 12.06
N TYR A 13 8.02 1.95 11.20
CA TYR A 13 7.74 3.14 10.39
C TYR A 13 7.53 2.78 8.93
N TYR A 14 6.67 3.56 8.26
CA TYR A 14 6.52 3.50 6.81
C TYR A 14 7.57 4.41 6.21
N SER A 15 8.48 3.85 5.42
CA SER A 15 9.60 4.62 4.90
C SER A 15 10.19 4.00 3.64
N GLY A 16 11.21 4.65 3.09
CA GLY A 16 11.88 4.20 1.88
C GLY A 16 11.24 4.77 0.63
N GLY A 17 11.46 4.12 -0.50
CA GLY A 17 10.90 4.57 -1.77
C GLY A 17 9.41 4.31 -1.86
N CYS A 18 8.79 4.94 -2.85
CA CYS A 18 7.39 4.71 -3.16
C CYS A 18 7.28 3.76 -4.34
N TYR A 19 6.32 2.84 -4.26
CA TYR A 19 6.15 1.78 -5.26
C TYR A 19 4.74 1.85 -5.84
N ALA A 20 4.64 1.68 -7.16
CA ALA A 20 3.37 1.80 -7.86
C ALA A 20 2.61 0.48 -7.86
N TYR A 21 1.29 0.58 -7.64
CA TYR A 21 0.37 -0.56 -7.65
C TYR A 21 -0.91 -0.15 -8.36
N SER A 22 -1.60 -1.15 -8.92
CA SER A 22 -2.96 -0.96 -9.41
C SER A 22 -3.93 -1.34 -8.29
N THR A 23 -5.15 -0.85 -8.37
CA THR A 23 -6.20 -1.25 -7.42
C THR A 23 -7.57 -0.93 -7.97
N LYS A 24 -8.55 -1.75 -7.58
CA LYS A 24 -9.97 -1.47 -7.81
C LYS A 24 -10.65 -0.92 -6.56
N LEU A 25 -9.91 -0.88 -5.44
CA LEU A 25 -10.44 -0.34 -4.20
C LEU A 25 -10.51 1.18 -4.26
N PRO A 26 -11.48 1.80 -3.58
CA PRO A 26 -11.60 3.26 -3.53
C PRO A 26 -10.62 3.84 -2.49
N LEU A 27 -9.33 3.63 -2.72
CA LEU A 27 -8.30 4.07 -1.79
C LEU A 27 -8.18 5.58 -1.77
N VAL A 28 -7.84 6.10 -0.60
CA VAL A 28 -7.49 7.50 -0.41
C VAL A 28 -6.10 7.59 0.23
N GLN A 29 -5.49 8.76 0.12
CA GLN A 29 -4.19 9.01 0.72
C GLN A 29 -4.26 8.76 2.22
N GLY A 30 -3.30 8.00 2.74
CA GLY A 30 -3.24 7.66 4.15
C GLY A 30 -3.82 6.29 4.49
N ASP A 31 -4.51 5.62 3.56
CA ASP A 31 -5.05 4.29 3.80
C ASP A 31 -3.92 3.29 4.04
N LEU A 32 -4.18 2.33 4.93
CA LEU A 32 -3.28 1.23 5.19
C LEU A 32 -3.78 -0.01 4.45
N VAL A 33 -2.91 -0.62 3.67
CA VAL A 33 -3.28 -1.69 2.74
C VAL A 33 -2.23 -2.80 2.78
N ILE A 34 -2.58 -3.92 2.15
CA ILE A 34 -1.64 -5.00 1.86
C ILE A 34 -1.16 -4.81 0.41
N ALA A 35 0.13 -4.56 0.26
CA ALA A 35 0.76 -4.35 -1.05
C ALA A 35 1.71 -5.51 -1.34
N PRO A 36 1.27 -6.55 -2.05
CA PRO A 36 2.08 -7.76 -2.22
C PRO A 36 3.38 -7.48 -2.96
N THR A 37 4.45 -8.12 -2.50
CA THR A 37 5.75 -8.07 -3.15
C THR A 37 6.21 -9.49 -3.47
N ALA A 38 7.28 -9.62 -4.26
CA ALA A 38 7.84 -10.93 -4.58
C ALA A 38 8.33 -11.66 -3.32
N LYS A 39 8.82 -10.93 -2.33
CA LYS A 39 9.36 -11.53 -1.10
C LYS A 39 8.31 -11.68 -0.01
N ASN A 40 7.30 -10.82 -0.01
CA ASN A 40 6.28 -10.82 1.04
C ASN A 40 4.91 -10.56 0.41
N PRO A 41 4.09 -11.62 0.25
CA PRO A 41 2.78 -11.46 -0.38
C PRO A 41 1.80 -10.64 0.46
N ARG A 42 2.12 -10.38 1.72
CA ARG A 42 1.26 -9.61 2.61
C ARG A 42 2.03 -8.42 3.22
N GLN A 43 2.81 -7.74 2.40
CA GLN A 43 3.54 -6.56 2.84
C GLN A 43 2.58 -5.44 3.22
N ARG A 44 2.67 -4.97 4.45
CA ARG A 44 1.87 -3.85 4.92
C ARG A 44 2.41 -2.54 4.36
N ALA A 45 1.52 -1.66 3.95
CA ALA A 45 1.91 -0.44 3.24
C ALA A 45 0.95 0.70 3.52
N LEU A 46 1.44 1.91 3.28
CA LEU A 46 0.68 3.17 3.43
C LEU A 46 0.53 3.82 2.06
N VAL A 47 -0.70 4.17 1.69
CA VAL A 47 -0.97 4.86 0.43
C VAL A 47 -0.49 6.31 0.52
N LYS A 48 0.46 6.67 -0.33
CA LYS A 48 1.03 8.02 -0.37
C LYS A 48 0.40 8.90 -1.43
N GLU A 49 0.10 8.33 -2.60
CA GLU A 49 -0.50 9.07 -3.72
C GLU A 49 -1.53 8.20 -4.41
N ILE A 50 -2.57 8.83 -4.91
CA ILE A 50 -3.66 8.15 -5.62
C ILE A 50 -3.86 8.79 -6.99
N ASN A 51 -4.64 8.11 -7.83
CA ASN A 51 -5.04 8.60 -9.17
C ASN A 51 -3.84 8.95 -10.05
N LEU A 52 -2.80 8.10 -9.99
CA LEU A 52 -1.62 8.30 -10.80
C LEU A 52 -1.90 7.91 -12.25
N PRO A 53 -1.17 8.48 -13.22
CA PRO A 53 -1.25 8.01 -14.60
C PRO A 53 -0.76 6.56 -14.70
N LYS A 54 -1.27 5.84 -15.70
CA LYS A 54 -0.90 4.45 -15.92
C LYS A 54 0.61 4.35 -16.13
N PRO A 55 1.32 3.54 -15.31
CA PRO A 55 2.76 3.35 -15.51
C PRO A 55 3.06 2.59 -16.80
N ALA A 56 4.29 2.72 -17.29
CA ALA A 56 4.74 2.02 -18.49
C ALA A 56 5.01 0.53 -18.25
N PHE A 57 4.94 0.07 -17.01
CA PHE A 57 5.20 -1.32 -16.62
C PHE A 57 3.98 -1.91 -15.94
N VAL A 58 3.95 -3.25 -15.88
CA VAL A 58 2.86 -3.97 -15.22
C VAL A 58 3.04 -3.86 -13.70
N CYS A 59 1.98 -3.44 -13.02
CA CYS A 59 1.98 -3.32 -11.55
C CYS A 59 1.26 -4.51 -10.95
N ARG A 60 1.68 -4.90 -9.73
CA ARG A 60 0.90 -5.81 -8.91
C ARG A 60 -0.35 -5.07 -8.43
N GLU A 61 -1.36 -5.82 -8.03
CA GLU A 61 -2.64 -5.25 -7.61
C GLU A 61 -2.80 -5.30 -6.10
N ILE A 62 -3.34 -4.22 -5.52
CA ILE A 62 -3.78 -4.18 -4.13
C ILE A 62 -5.25 -4.56 -4.11
N THR A 63 -5.60 -5.61 -3.37
CA THR A 63 -6.96 -6.15 -3.32
C THR A 63 -7.58 -6.09 -1.93
N GLU A 64 -6.84 -5.68 -0.91
CA GLU A 64 -7.38 -5.61 0.44
C GLU A 64 -6.74 -4.51 1.26
N TYR A 65 -7.52 -4.00 2.21
CA TYR A 65 -7.01 -3.12 3.24
C TYR A 65 -6.22 -3.94 4.25
N ASP A 66 -5.32 -3.26 4.99
CA ASP A 66 -4.58 -3.92 6.06
C ASP A 66 -5.57 -4.31 7.16
N PRO A 67 -5.76 -5.61 7.42
CA PRO A 67 -6.73 -6.05 8.43
C PRO A 67 -6.34 -5.70 9.86
N GLU A 68 -5.07 -5.35 10.07
CA GLU A 68 -4.59 -4.96 11.38
C GLU A 68 -4.63 -3.45 11.59
N ALA A 69 -4.98 -2.70 10.55
CA ALA A 69 -5.10 -1.25 10.66
C ALA A 69 -6.23 -0.92 11.64
N GLY A 70 -5.96 -0.08 12.59
CA GLY A 70 -6.94 0.32 13.57
C GLY A 70 -7.01 -0.55 14.81
N ILE A 71 -6.47 -1.77 14.78
CA ILE A 71 -6.45 -2.62 15.97
C ILE A 71 -5.60 -1.98 17.07
N SER A 72 -4.50 -1.39 16.67
CA SER A 72 -3.54 -0.78 17.60
C SER A 72 -4.06 0.50 18.23
N VAL A 73 -5.16 1.06 17.75
CA VAL A 73 -5.71 2.31 18.30
C VAL A 73 -6.68 2.07 19.44
N GLN A 74 -6.90 0.85 19.80
CA GLN A 74 -7.78 0.52 20.91
C GLN A 74 -7.18 0.99 22.22
N PRO A 75 -7.90 1.76 22.97
CA PRO A 75 -7.42 2.24 24.26
C PRO A 75 -7.28 1.09 25.25
#